data_01f3bef56e06197fe9e2f49fb3efb9fc
#
_entry.id   01f3bef56e06197fe9e2f49fb3efb9fc
#
_cell.length_a   1.000
_cell.length_b   1.000
_cell.length_c   1.000
_cell.angle_alpha   90.00
_cell.angle_beta   90.00
_cell.angle_gamma   90.00
#
_symmetry.space_group_name_H-M   'P 1'
#
loop_
_entity.id
_entity.type
_entity.pdbx_description
1 polymer ?
#
loop_
_entity_poly.entity_id
_entity_poly.type
_entity_poly.pdbx_seq_one_letter_code
_entity_poly.pdbx_strand_id
1 'polypeptide(L)'
;MEELARAAAISRATLYKLFGSRAGLLAELELPPETDSRERALDAASELVRRDGLTRLSMDEVARKAGISRAALYRIFPGKPALFHALLIAYSPLEPILELLGRRGDEDADSLLPDLAALAVGVVGANRALFLSLFVEVAGLQPDTEEAVRDSMARGFGSVFSYMAGQMLKGRLRPLAPPLAMISFAAPMMLLGLAGPLVQRLGFDLVAEDAARELAALWLQGMRPEMTTERRN
;
A
#
# COMPACT_ATOMS: atom_id res chain seq x y z
N MET A 1 -17.32 20.40 18.23
CA MET A 1 -18.42 21.40 18.38
C MET A 1 -18.67 21.76 19.83
N GLU A 2 -18.73 20.81 20.77
CA GLU A 2 -18.98 21.10 22.18
C GLU A 2 -17.84 21.87 22.87
N GLU A 3 -16.60 21.43 22.63
CA GLU A 3 -15.41 22.10 23.12
C GLU A 3 -15.24 23.50 22.51
N LEU A 4 -15.55 23.65 21.23
CA LEU A 4 -15.50 24.95 20.53
C LEU A 4 -16.54 25.92 21.09
N ALA A 5 -17.77 25.43 21.34
CA ALA A 5 -18.82 26.25 21.95
C ALA A 5 -18.41 26.70 23.36
N ARG A 6 -17.79 25.81 24.13
CA ARG A 6 -17.25 26.13 25.48
C ARG A 6 -16.10 27.14 25.41
N ALA A 7 -15.16 26.95 24.50
CA ALA A 7 -14.02 27.85 24.33
C ALA A 7 -14.46 29.25 23.85
N ALA A 8 -15.48 29.33 23.01
CA ALA A 8 -16.05 30.58 22.51
C ALA A 8 -17.10 31.20 23.46
N ALA A 9 -17.36 30.60 24.62
CA ALA A 9 -18.38 31.04 25.60
C ALA A 9 -19.78 31.21 24.99
N ILE A 10 -20.16 30.43 23.98
CA ILE A 10 -21.47 30.43 23.33
C ILE A 10 -22.13 29.07 23.43
N SER A 11 -23.48 29.03 23.26
CA SER A 11 -24.18 27.75 23.25
C SER A 11 -23.87 26.96 21.97
N ARG A 12 -23.92 25.61 22.05
CA ARG A 12 -23.82 24.72 20.89
C ARG A 12 -24.87 25.04 19.82
N ALA A 13 -26.10 25.40 20.28
CA ALA A 13 -27.19 25.82 19.39
C ALA A 13 -26.85 27.10 18.62
N THR A 14 -26.22 28.07 19.28
CA THR A 14 -25.75 29.32 18.67
C THR A 14 -24.71 29.04 17.62
N LEU A 15 -23.75 28.12 17.90
CA LEU A 15 -22.69 27.74 16.97
C LEU A 15 -23.26 27.05 15.73
N TYR A 16 -24.26 26.15 15.88
CA TYR A 16 -24.95 25.54 14.73
C TYR A 16 -25.82 26.55 13.94
N LYS A 17 -26.40 27.53 14.62
CA LYS A 17 -27.21 28.58 13.96
C LYS A 17 -26.31 29.49 13.10
N LEU A 18 -25.11 29.79 13.54
CA LEU A 18 -24.17 30.65 12.81
C LEU A 18 -23.54 29.94 11.62
N PHE A 19 -23.12 28.68 11.79
CA PHE A 19 -22.28 27.98 10.82
C PHE A 19 -22.97 26.76 10.15
N GLY A 20 -24.22 26.47 10.52
CA GLY A 20 -25.02 25.38 9.96
C GLY A 20 -24.48 23.97 10.30
N SER A 21 -23.19 23.75 10.17
CA SER A 21 -22.53 22.48 10.41
C SER A 21 -21.08 22.67 10.85
N ARG A 22 -20.41 21.55 11.25
CA ARG A 22 -18.96 21.57 11.50
C ARG A 22 -18.17 21.88 10.23
N ALA A 23 -18.63 21.36 9.08
CA ALA A 23 -17.99 21.64 7.79
C ALA A 23 -18.13 23.13 7.41
N GLY A 24 -19.30 23.74 7.67
CA GLY A 24 -19.52 25.16 7.47
C GLY A 24 -18.60 26.03 8.33
N LEU A 25 -18.43 25.67 9.61
CA LEU A 25 -17.48 26.35 10.50
C LEU A 25 -16.02 26.22 10.01
N LEU A 26 -15.61 25.03 9.58
CA LEU A 26 -14.25 24.81 9.05
C LEU A 26 -14.01 25.61 7.76
N ALA A 27 -15.02 25.68 6.88
CA ALA A 27 -14.94 26.47 5.65
C ALA A 27 -14.82 27.99 5.93
N GLU A 28 -15.62 28.49 6.90
CA GLU A 28 -15.59 29.91 7.28
C GLU A 28 -14.25 30.30 7.96
N LEU A 29 -13.63 29.35 8.68
CA LEU A 29 -12.31 29.53 9.30
C LEU A 29 -11.16 29.26 8.33
N GLU A 30 -11.44 29.00 7.05
CA GLU A 30 -10.47 28.56 6.04
C GLU A 30 -9.63 27.34 6.52
N LEU A 31 -10.22 26.51 7.40
CA LEU A 31 -9.57 25.31 7.90
C LEU A 31 -9.87 24.15 6.96
N PRO A 32 -8.85 23.42 6.50
CA PRO A 32 -9.03 22.32 5.61
C PRO A 32 -9.90 21.21 6.25
N PRO A 33 -10.72 20.49 5.48
CA PRO A 33 -11.52 19.37 5.95
C PRO A 33 -10.62 18.25 6.54
N GLU A 34 -11.20 17.37 7.37
CA GLU A 34 -10.42 16.29 8.02
C GLU A 34 -9.72 15.35 7.03
N THR A 35 -10.31 15.12 5.86
CA THR A 35 -9.71 14.32 4.77
C THR A 35 -8.39 14.93 4.32
N ASP A 36 -8.36 16.24 4.07
CA ASP A 36 -7.14 16.98 3.73
C ASP A 36 -6.09 16.92 4.87
N SER A 37 -6.52 16.97 6.13
CA SER A 37 -5.62 16.84 7.28
C SER A 37 -4.98 15.44 7.38
N ARG A 38 -5.71 14.39 6.98
CA ARG A 38 -5.19 13.02 6.93
C ARG A 38 -4.16 12.86 5.82
N GLU A 39 -4.46 13.35 4.64
CA GLU A 39 -3.55 13.32 3.48
C GLU A 39 -2.28 14.10 3.77
N ARG A 40 -2.39 15.35 4.26
CA ARG A 40 -1.24 16.16 4.66
C ARG A 40 -0.36 15.48 5.72
N ALA A 41 -0.97 14.78 6.68
CA ALA A 41 -0.22 14.05 7.69
C ALA A 41 0.52 12.83 7.08
N LEU A 42 -0.09 12.09 6.15
CA LEU A 42 0.56 11.00 5.44
C LEU A 42 1.71 11.49 4.54
N ASP A 43 1.50 12.57 3.80
CA ASP A 43 2.54 13.18 2.97
C ASP A 43 3.72 13.65 3.82
N ALA A 44 3.44 14.37 4.92
CA ALA A 44 4.46 14.80 5.85
C ALA A 44 5.25 13.63 6.45
N ALA A 45 4.56 12.58 6.85
CA ALA A 45 5.20 11.37 7.39
C ALA A 45 6.03 10.65 6.33
N SER A 46 5.51 10.51 5.10
CA SER A 46 6.24 9.87 3.99
C SER A 46 7.54 10.60 3.65
N GLU A 47 7.53 11.93 3.66
CA GLU A 47 8.74 12.73 3.43
C GLU A 47 9.74 12.58 4.57
N LEU A 48 9.28 12.57 5.83
CA LEU A 48 10.14 12.37 6.99
C LEU A 48 10.78 10.98 6.96
N VAL A 49 10.01 9.94 6.64
CA VAL A 49 10.54 8.58 6.50
C VAL A 49 11.57 8.49 5.37
N ARG A 50 11.32 9.15 4.23
CA ARG A 50 12.29 9.19 3.11
C ARG A 50 13.59 9.87 3.47
N ARG A 51 13.53 10.91 4.32
CA ARG A 51 14.70 11.68 4.73
C ARG A 51 15.50 11.01 5.85
N ASP A 52 14.82 10.54 6.90
CA ASP A 52 15.45 10.18 8.18
C ASP A 52 15.26 8.69 8.55
N GLY A 53 14.44 7.97 7.78
CA GLY A 53 14.03 6.61 8.09
C GLY A 53 12.88 6.53 9.10
N LEU A 54 12.22 5.37 9.14
CA LEU A 54 11.02 5.18 9.99
C LEU A 54 11.33 5.21 11.48
N THR A 55 12.50 4.70 11.89
CA THR A 55 12.93 4.67 13.30
C THR A 55 12.94 6.05 13.93
N ARG A 56 13.32 7.08 13.16
CA ARG A 56 13.39 8.46 13.62
C ARG A 56 12.08 9.22 13.51
N LEU A 57 11.04 8.65 12.93
CA LEU A 57 9.74 9.30 12.75
C LEU A 57 9.16 9.72 14.11
N SER A 58 8.85 11.00 14.25
CA SER A 58 8.21 11.60 15.44
C SER A 58 6.81 12.11 15.10
N MET A 59 5.81 11.75 15.91
CA MET A 59 4.44 12.26 15.77
C MET A 59 4.39 13.80 15.87
N ASP A 60 5.22 14.39 16.72
CA ASP A 60 5.27 15.85 16.86
C ASP A 60 5.84 16.54 15.61
N GLU A 61 6.83 15.92 14.98
CA GLU A 61 7.41 16.41 13.73
C GLU A 61 6.45 16.26 12.56
N VAL A 62 5.72 15.16 12.51
CA VAL A 62 4.64 14.95 11.52
C VAL A 62 3.55 16.02 11.68
N ALA A 63 3.05 16.26 12.89
CA ALA A 63 2.03 17.27 13.14
C ALA A 63 2.49 18.66 12.70
N ARG A 64 3.71 19.05 13.08
CA ARG A 64 4.32 20.32 12.71
C ARG A 64 4.47 20.46 11.19
N LYS A 65 4.98 19.44 10.51
CA LYS A 65 5.19 19.45 9.05
C LYS A 65 3.87 19.46 8.29
N ALA A 66 2.86 18.72 8.78
CA ALA A 66 1.52 18.68 8.19
C ALA A 66 0.69 19.95 8.45
N GLY A 67 1.16 20.86 9.30
CA GLY A 67 0.44 22.08 9.68
C GLY A 67 -0.85 21.78 10.46
N ILE A 68 -0.85 20.72 11.29
CA ILE A 68 -1.98 20.35 12.15
C ILE A 68 -1.54 20.29 13.62
N SER A 69 -2.51 20.42 14.54
CA SER A 69 -2.19 20.27 15.95
C SER A 69 -1.86 18.81 16.30
N ARG A 70 -1.03 18.61 17.34
CA ARG A 70 -0.74 17.28 17.88
C ARG A 70 -2.02 16.50 18.23
N ALA A 71 -3.00 17.17 18.86
CA ALA A 71 -4.27 16.58 19.22
C ALA A 71 -5.07 16.13 17.97
N ALA A 72 -5.04 16.91 16.88
CA ALA A 72 -5.66 16.52 15.61
C ALA A 72 -4.96 15.30 15.01
N LEU A 73 -3.62 15.25 15.01
CA LEU A 73 -2.87 14.10 14.50
C LEU A 73 -3.20 12.82 15.30
N TYR A 74 -3.20 12.87 16.64
CA TYR A 74 -3.52 11.71 17.47
C TYR A 74 -4.98 11.24 17.35
N ARG A 75 -5.89 12.13 16.98
CA ARG A 75 -7.28 11.76 16.66
C ARG A 75 -7.37 11.01 15.31
N ILE A 76 -6.56 11.41 14.31
CA ILE A 76 -6.51 10.78 13.00
C ILE A 76 -5.74 9.46 13.06
N PHE A 77 -4.60 9.46 13.74
CA PHE A 77 -3.71 8.32 13.91
C PHE A 77 -3.38 8.14 15.40
N PRO A 78 -4.04 7.20 16.08
CA PRO A 78 -3.78 6.90 17.51
C PRO A 78 -2.39 6.30 17.74
N GLY A 79 -1.34 7.11 17.56
CA GLY A 79 0.04 6.71 17.75
C GLY A 79 0.79 6.31 16.47
N LYS A 80 2.08 6.02 16.62
CA LYS A 80 2.97 5.58 15.55
C LYS A 80 2.48 4.33 14.80
N PRO A 81 1.98 3.26 15.46
CA PRO A 81 1.51 2.07 14.76
C PRO A 81 0.38 2.36 13.77
N ALA A 82 -0.59 3.19 14.16
CA ALA A 82 -1.69 3.57 13.27
C ALA A 82 -1.23 4.40 12.06
N LEU A 83 -0.28 5.32 12.29
CA LEU A 83 0.33 6.09 11.21
C LEU A 83 1.16 5.20 10.27
N PHE A 84 1.95 4.28 10.84
CA PHE A 84 2.71 3.29 10.07
C PHE A 84 1.81 2.42 9.20
N HIS A 85 0.73 1.89 9.77
CA HIS A 85 -0.25 1.11 9.04
C HIS A 85 -0.86 1.90 7.87
N ALA A 86 -1.20 3.16 8.10
CA ALA A 86 -1.73 4.02 7.06
C ALA A 86 -0.71 4.33 5.95
N LEU A 87 0.59 4.50 6.30
CA LEU A 87 1.67 4.62 5.32
C LEU A 87 1.84 3.34 4.50
N LEU A 88 1.78 2.17 5.15
CA LEU A 88 1.88 0.89 4.48
C LEU A 88 0.77 0.72 3.44
N ILE A 89 -0.47 1.06 3.79
CA ILE A 89 -1.59 1.01 2.86
C ILE A 89 -1.41 2.01 1.71
N ALA A 90 -1.11 3.27 2.03
CA ALA A 90 -1.07 4.35 1.04
C ALA A 90 0.07 4.24 0.02
N TYR A 91 1.21 3.64 0.41
CA TYR A 91 2.44 3.64 -0.40
C TYR A 91 2.93 2.23 -0.80
N SER A 92 2.21 1.17 -0.44
CA SER A 92 2.45 -0.17 -0.97
C SER A 92 1.57 -0.45 -2.19
N PRO A 93 1.90 -1.45 -3.01
CA PRO A 93 1.06 -1.85 -4.13
C PRO A 93 -0.22 -2.59 -3.71
N LEU A 94 -0.49 -2.74 -2.40
CA LEU A 94 -1.54 -3.59 -1.89
C LEU A 94 -2.94 -3.17 -2.36
N GLU A 95 -3.34 -1.92 -2.09
CA GLU A 95 -4.66 -1.42 -2.50
C GLU A 95 -4.85 -1.42 -4.02
N PRO A 96 -3.90 -0.91 -4.84
CA PRO A 96 -3.99 -1.02 -6.29
C PRO A 96 -4.12 -2.46 -6.81
N ILE A 97 -3.42 -3.42 -6.18
CA ILE A 97 -3.54 -4.85 -6.51
C ILE A 97 -4.95 -5.37 -6.18
N LEU A 98 -5.47 -5.05 -4.99
CA LEU A 98 -6.82 -5.45 -4.57
C LEU A 98 -7.90 -4.87 -5.50
N GLU A 99 -7.77 -3.61 -5.88
CA GLU A 99 -8.67 -2.97 -6.85
C GLU A 99 -8.61 -3.65 -8.23
N LEU A 100 -7.42 -3.97 -8.72
CA LEU A 100 -7.25 -4.64 -10.00
C LEU A 100 -7.84 -6.06 -9.96
N LEU A 101 -7.57 -6.81 -8.90
CA LEU A 101 -8.16 -8.13 -8.66
C LEU A 101 -9.68 -8.06 -8.53
N GLY A 102 -10.22 -7.05 -7.85
CA GLY A 102 -11.66 -6.85 -7.72
C GLY A 102 -12.35 -6.59 -9.06
N ARG A 103 -11.68 -5.91 -9.98
CA ARG A 103 -12.21 -5.59 -11.31
C ARG A 103 -12.02 -6.69 -12.34
N ARG A 104 -10.92 -7.43 -12.27
CA ARG A 104 -10.45 -8.35 -13.33
C ARG A 104 -10.13 -9.76 -12.80
N GLY A 105 -10.50 -10.10 -11.57
CA GLY A 105 -10.16 -11.39 -10.94
C GLY A 105 -10.79 -12.62 -11.62
N ASP A 106 -11.75 -12.44 -12.51
CA ASP A 106 -12.33 -13.52 -13.33
C ASP A 106 -11.49 -13.87 -14.56
N GLU A 107 -10.56 -13.00 -14.95
CA GLU A 107 -9.67 -13.21 -16.09
C GLU A 107 -8.68 -14.34 -15.82
N ASP A 108 -8.07 -14.85 -16.88
CA ASP A 108 -7.01 -15.85 -16.76
C ASP A 108 -5.67 -15.24 -16.30
N ALA A 109 -4.76 -16.13 -15.88
CA ALA A 109 -3.47 -15.71 -15.35
C ALA A 109 -2.57 -15.06 -16.40
N ASP A 110 -2.65 -15.50 -17.66
CA ASP A 110 -1.84 -14.95 -18.76
C ASP A 110 -2.21 -13.48 -19.06
N SER A 111 -3.48 -13.11 -18.81
CA SER A 111 -3.97 -11.73 -19.00
C SER A 111 -3.70 -10.83 -17.80
N LEU A 112 -3.96 -11.31 -16.59
CA LEU A 112 -3.96 -10.47 -15.39
C LEU A 112 -2.59 -10.33 -14.72
N LEU A 113 -1.81 -11.40 -14.62
CA LEU A 113 -0.55 -11.38 -13.85
C LEU A 113 0.52 -10.44 -14.43
N PRO A 114 0.69 -10.26 -15.76
CA PRO A 114 1.59 -9.26 -16.31
C PRO A 114 1.23 -7.82 -15.89
N ASP A 115 -0.05 -7.50 -15.86
CA ASP A 115 -0.53 -6.17 -15.43
C ASP A 115 -0.37 -5.97 -13.92
N LEU A 116 -0.63 -7.00 -13.12
CA LEU A 116 -0.33 -6.98 -11.67
C LEU A 116 1.16 -6.77 -11.40
N ALA A 117 2.03 -7.42 -12.17
CA ALA A 117 3.47 -7.26 -12.04
C ALA A 117 3.91 -5.83 -12.36
N ALA A 118 3.45 -5.27 -13.50
CA ALA A 118 3.77 -3.92 -13.91
C ALA A 118 3.27 -2.88 -12.90
N LEU A 119 2.04 -3.04 -12.41
CA LEU A 119 1.45 -2.19 -11.39
C LEU A 119 2.28 -2.21 -10.09
N ALA A 120 2.62 -3.40 -9.60
CA ALA A 120 3.41 -3.55 -8.37
C ALA A 120 4.80 -2.90 -8.50
N VAL A 121 5.49 -3.14 -9.61
CA VAL A 121 6.82 -2.58 -9.89
C VAL A 121 6.75 -1.05 -10.00
N GLY A 122 5.75 -0.50 -10.68
CA GLY A 122 5.55 0.95 -10.79
C GLY A 122 5.36 1.62 -9.43
N VAL A 123 4.48 1.08 -8.57
CA VAL A 123 4.24 1.62 -7.22
C VAL A 123 5.49 1.53 -6.34
N VAL A 124 6.17 0.38 -6.32
CA VAL A 124 7.41 0.19 -5.56
C VAL A 124 8.50 1.13 -6.09
N GLY A 125 8.65 1.24 -7.40
CA GLY A 125 9.62 2.10 -8.06
C GLY A 125 9.43 3.59 -7.75
N ALA A 126 8.19 4.07 -7.74
CA ALA A 126 7.83 5.45 -7.40
C ALA A 126 8.13 5.79 -5.93
N ASN A 127 8.03 4.82 -5.03
CA ASN A 127 8.13 5.02 -3.58
C ASN A 127 9.26 4.22 -2.92
N ARG A 128 10.34 3.91 -3.65
CA ARG A 128 11.41 2.97 -3.23
C ARG A 128 11.93 3.17 -1.81
N ALA A 129 12.36 4.38 -1.47
CA ALA A 129 12.98 4.65 -0.17
C ALA A 129 11.98 4.40 0.97
N LEU A 130 10.73 4.84 0.78
CA LEU A 130 9.66 4.61 1.73
C LEU A 130 9.32 3.13 1.81
N PHE A 131 9.14 2.47 0.66
CA PHE A 131 8.81 1.05 0.59
C PHE A 131 9.88 0.19 1.26
N LEU A 132 11.16 0.47 1.02
CA LEU A 132 12.27 -0.24 1.67
C LEU A 132 12.26 -0.04 3.19
N SER A 133 12.02 1.18 3.67
CA SER A 133 11.92 1.46 5.10
C SER A 133 10.74 0.71 5.74
N LEU A 134 9.59 0.68 5.08
CA LEU A 134 8.42 -0.07 5.53
C LEU A 134 8.67 -1.59 5.50
N PHE A 135 9.32 -2.08 4.46
CA PHE A 135 9.65 -3.50 4.30
C PHE A 135 10.59 -4.00 5.40
N VAL A 136 11.64 -3.23 5.72
CA VAL A 136 12.58 -3.56 6.81
C VAL A 136 11.87 -3.61 8.17
N GLU A 137 10.94 -2.68 8.42
CA GLU A 137 10.15 -2.67 9.66
C GLU A 137 9.23 -3.88 9.75
N VAL A 138 8.53 -4.21 8.65
CA VAL A 138 7.70 -5.42 8.56
C VAL A 138 8.52 -6.69 8.74
N ALA A 139 9.69 -6.77 8.09
CA ALA A 139 10.59 -7.92 8.20
C ALA A 139 11.23 -8.04 9.60
N GLY A 140 11.42 -6.91 10.28
CA GLY A 140 11.95 -6.85 11.64
C GLY A 140 10.97 -7.29 12.73
N LEU A 141 9.70 -7.51 12.39
CA LEU A 141 8.63 -7.98 13.29
C LEU A 141 8.61 -7.25 14.65
N GLN A 142 8.59 -5.91 14.61
CA GLN A 142 8.46 -5.15 15.85
C GLN A 142 7.09 -5.39 16.48
N PRO A 143 7.00 -5.73 17.78
CA PRO A 143 5.74 -6.13 18.42
C PRO A 143 4.61 -5.10 18.28
N ASP A 144 4.94 -3.81 18.30
CA ASP A 144 3.97 -2.71 18.23
C ASP A 144 3.31 -2.56 16.85
N THR A 145 3.91 -3.12 15.80
CA THR A 145 3.42 -3.03 14.42
C THR A 145 2.89 -4.35 13.88
N GLU A 146 3.15 -5.46 14.58
CA GLU A 146 2.87 -6.82 14.13
C GLU A 146 1.37 -7.05 13.82
N GLU A 147 0.46 -6.61 14.69
CA GLU A 147 -0.98 -6.84 14.51
C GLU A 147 -1.54 -6.07 13.30
N ALA A 148 -1.21 -4.80 13.20
CA ALA A 148 -1.66 -3.94 12.09
C ALA A 148 -1.11 -4.41 10.74
N VAL A 149 0.16 -4.84 10.71
CA VAL A 149 0.81 -5.41 9.53
C VAL A 149 0.18 -6.73 9.15
N ARG A 150 -0.02 -7.63 10.13
CA ARG A 150 -0.61 -8.95 9.91
C ARG A 150 -2.00 -8.86 9.26
N ASP A 151 -2.88 -7.98 9.74
CA ASP A 151 -4.24 -7.84 9.22
C ASP A 151 -4.27 -7.29 7.80
N SER A 152 -3.43 -6.31 7.50
CA SER A 152 -3.33 -5.75 6.14
C SER A 152 -2.71 -6.73 5.17
N MET A 153 -1.63 -7.41 5.58
CA MET A 153 -0.97 -8.45 4.80
C MET A 153 -1.89 -9.65 4.56
N ALA A 154 -2.66 -10.08 5.58
CA ALA A 154 -3.58 -11.20 5.46
C ALA A 154 -4.66 -10.93 4.40
N ARG A 155 -5.23 -9.72 4.35
CA ARG A 155 -6.21 -9.36 3.32
C ARG A 155 -5.60 -9.33 1.92
N GLY A 156 -4.48 -8.64 1.76
CA GLY A 156 -3.84 -8.48 0.46
C GLY A 156 -3.30 -9.78 -0.10
N PHE A 157 -2.52 -10.49 0.69
CA PHE A 157 -2.00 -11.79 0.28
C PHE A 157 -3.10 -12.84 0.12
N GLY A 158 -4.12 -12.81 0.99
CA GLY A 158 -5.28 -13.69 0.88
C GLY A 158 -5.98 -13.60 -0.48
N SER A 159 -6.16 -12.39 -1.00
CA SER A 159 -6.78 -12.18 -2.32
C SER A 159 -5.92 -12.70 -3.47
N VAL A 160 -4.61 -12.43 -3.44
CA VAL A 160 -3.66 -12.95 -4.45
C VAL A 160 -3.57 -14.48 -4.36
N PHE A 161 -3.51 -15.05 -3.14
CA PHE A 161 -3.51 -16.49 -2.93
C PHE A 161 -4.79 -17.15 -3.46
N SER A 162 -5.95 -16.56 -3.18
CA SER A 162 -7.23 -17.05 -3.65
C SER A 162 -7.31 -17.04 -5.18
N TYR A 163 -6.82 -15.97 -5.80
CA TYR A 163 -6.74 -15.87 -7.26
C TYR A 163 -5.84 -16.97 -7.84
N MET A 164 -4.59 -17.09 -7.35
CA MET A 164 -3.66 -18.13 -7.83
C MET A 164 -4.19 -19.54 -7.61
N ALA A 165 -4.75 -19.82 -6.44
CA ALA A 165 -5.37 -21.12 -6.15
C ALA A 165 -6.55 -21.41 -7.11
N GLY A 166 -7.37 -20.40 -7.39
CA GLY A 166 -8.45 -20.51 -8.38
C GLY A 166 -7.96 -20.85 -9.79
N GLN A 167 -6.84 -20.24 -10.23
CA GLN A 167 -6.24 -20.57 -11.53
C GLN A 167 -5.65 -22.00 -11.56
N MET A 168 -5.08 -22.45 -10.44
CA MET A 168 -4.61 -23.85 -10.29
C MET A 168 -5.78 -24.84 -10.33
N LEU A 169 -6.89 -24.57 -9.63
CA LEU A 169 -8.08 -25.41 -9.65
C LEU A 169 -8.73 -25.50 -11.03
N LYS A 170 -8.65 -24.41 -11.82
CA LYS A 170 -9.11 -24.36 -13.21
C LYS A 170 -8.13 -25.07 -14.19
N GLY A 171 -7.01 -25.62 -13.69
CA GLY A 171 -5.97 -26.26 -14.51
C GLY A 171 -5.19 -25.31 -15.43
N ARG A 172 -5.23 -24.00 -15.16
CA ARG A 172 -4.49 -22.97 -15.92
C ARG A 172 -3.06 -22.77 -15.41
N LEU A 173 -2.84 -23.02 -14.12
CA LEU A 173 -1.52 -23.06 -13.49
C LEU A 173 -1.29 -24.45 -12.91
N ARG A 174 -0.04 -24.92 -12.92
CA ARG A 174 0.34 -26.17 -12.26
C ARG A 174 0.14 -26.07 -10.75
N PRO A 175 -0.20 -27.17 -10.07
CA PRO A 175 -0.35 -27.17 -8.62
C PRO A 175 0.97 -26.77 -7.93
N LEU A 176 0.91 -25.76 -7.07
CA LEU A 176 2.00 -25.31 -6.23
C LEU A 176 1.38 -24.79 -4.93
N ALA A 177 2.10 -24.88 -3.80
CA ALA A 177 1.64 -24.24 -2.57
C ALA A 177 1.42 -22.73 -2.81
N PRO A 178 0.22 -22.16 -2.55
CA PRO A 178 -0.07 -20.77 -2.89
C PRO A 178 0.92 -19.74 -2.34
N PRO A 179 1.46 -19.89 -1.11
CA PRO A 179 2.52 -19.00 -0.63
C PRO A 179 3.80 -19.06 -1.46
N LEU A 180 4.18 -20.25 -1.90
CA LEU A 180 5.38 -20.42 -2.73
C LEU A 180 5.18 -19.86 -4.14
N ALA A 181 3.99 -20.04 -4.73
CA ALA A 181 3.62 -19.44 -6.00
C ALA A 181 3.69 -17.92 -5.93
N MET A 182 3.14 -17.33 -4.87
CA MET A 182 3.20 -15.88 -4.66
C MET A 182 4.62 -15.37 -4.44
N ILE A 183 5.41 -16.00 -3.59
CA ILE A 183 6.79 -15.57 -3.32
C ILE A 183 7.63 -15.66 -4.60
N SER A 184 7.53 -16.75 -5.34
CA SER A 184 8.26 -16.93 -6.60
C SER A 184 7.87 -15.92 -7.67
N PHE A 185 6.62 -15.46 -7.68
CA PHE A 185 6.12 -14.41 -8.56
C PHE A 185 6.53 -13.00 -8.06
N ALA A 186 6.28 -12.69 -6.79
CA ALA A 186 6.44 -11.34 -6.28
C ALA A 186 7.89 -10.93 -6.02
N ALA A 187 8.78 -11.86 -5.64
CA ALA A 187 10.15 -11.51 -5.28
C ALA A 187 10.96 -10.88 -6.43
N PRO A 188 10.94 -11.41 -7.67
CA PRO A 188 11.60 -10.76 -8.80
C PRO A 188 11.03 -9.36 -9.09
N MET A 189 9.71 -9.17 -8.97
CA MET A 189 9.05 -7.88 -9.18
C MET A 189 9.48 -6.86 -8.14
N MET A 190 9.53 -7.27 -6.87
CA MET A 190 10.02 -6.42 -5.78
C MET A 190 11.47 -6.01 -6.01
N LEU A 191 12.34 -6.96 -6.37
CA LEU A 191 13.74 -6.68 -6.68
C LEU A 191 13.88 -5.70 -7.85
N LEU A 192 13.09 -5.88 -8.91
CA LEU A 192 13.09 -5.00 -10.08
C LEU A 192 12.66 -3.57 -9.71
N GLY A 193 11.59 -3.41 -8.93
CA GLY A 193 11.13 -2.10 -8.46
C GLY A 193 12.15 -1.37 -7.58
N LEU A 194 12.86 -2.10 -6.74
CA LEU A 194 13.89 -1.54 -5.86
C LEU A 194 15.22 -1.25 -6.59
N ALA A 195 15.64 -2.16 -7.47
CA ALA A 195 16.95 -2.09 -8.13
C ALA A 195 16.94 -1.29 -9.46
N GLY A 196 15.79 -0.88 -9.97
CA GLY A 196 15.66 -0.22 -11.27
C GLY A 196 16.71 0.87 -11.55
N PRO A 197 16.97 1.85 -10.64
CA PRO A 197 17.99 2.87 -10.88
C PRO A 197 19.41 2.34 -10.87
N LEU A 198 19.70 1.27 -10.13
CA LEU A 198 21.01 0.63 -10.19
C LEU A 198 21.22 0.02 -11.57
N VAL A 199 20.22 -0.67 -12.09
CA VAL A 199 20.26 -1.28 -13.43
C VAL A 199 20.47 -0.23 -14.51
N GLN A 200 19.76 0.91 -14.43
CA GLN A 200 19.95 2.05 -15.33
C GLN A 200 21.37 2.66 -15.24
N ARG A 201 21.91 2.80 -14.02
CA ARG A 201 23.31 3.29 -13.83
C ARG A 201 24.36 2.34 -14.39
N LEU A 202 24.05 1.05 -14.51
CA LEU A 202 24.92 0.07 -15.16
C LEU A 202 24.81 0.10 -16.69
N GLY A 203 24.02 1.03 -17.26
CA GLY A 203 23.88 1.22 -18.69
C GLY A 203 22.84 0.35 -19.36
N PHE A 204 21.98 -0.33 -18.60
CA PHE A 204 20.85 -1.08 -19.15
C PHE A 204 19.64 -0.14 -19.28
N ASP A 205 19.17 0.03 -20.51
CA ASP A 205 17.93 0.77 -20.79
C ASP A 205 16.73 -0.18 -20.58
N LEU A 206 16.24 -0.19 -19.34
CA LEU A 206 15.16 -1.07 -18.91
C LEU A 206 13.98 -0.25 -18.40
N VAL A 207 12.84 -0.34 -19.09
CA VAL A 207 11.56 0.16 -18.59
C VAL A 207 11.03 -0.87 -17.57
N ALA A 208 10.94 -0.47 -16.32
CA ALA A 208 10.70 -1.40 -15.22
C ALA A 208 9.34 -2.13 -15.35
N GLU A 209 8.30 -1.44 -15.80
CA GLU A 209 6.97 -2.01 -16.01
C GLU A 209 6.94 -3.03 -17.15
N ASP A 210 7.69 -2.79 -18.23
CA ASP A 210 7.77 -3.72 -19.36
C ASP A 210 8.58 -4.96 -18.96
N ALA A 211 9.70 -4.78 -18.27
CA ALA A 211 10.48 -5.89 -17.72
C ALA A 211 9.68 -6.71 -16.72
N ALA A 212 8.77 -6.07 -15.94
CA ALA A 212 7.88 -6.78 -15.04
C ALA A 212 6.90 -7.68 -15.80
N ARG A 213 6.34 -7.20 -16.92
CA ARG A 213 5.48 -8.02 -17.79
C ARG A 213 6.22 -9.20 -18.37
N GLU A 214 7.46 -9.00 -18.84
CA GLU A 214 8.29 -10.07 -19.37
C GLU A 214 8.63 -11.12 -18.30
N LEU A 215 9.00 -10.70 -17.09
CA LEU A 215 9.24 -11.62 -15.96
C LEU A 215 7.99 -12.39 -15.59
N ALA A 216 6.83 -11.74 -15.59
CA ALA A 216 5.56 -12.41 -15.36
C ALA A 216 5.26 -13.46 -16.44
N ALA A 217 5.52 -13.15 -17.71
CA ALA A 217 5.36 -14.09 -18.80
C ALA A 217 6.32 -15.29 -18.69
N LEU A 218 7.57 -15.07 -18.30
CA LEU A 218 8.53 -16.14 -18.00
C LEU A 218 8.06 -17.02 -16.85
N TRP A 219 7.57 -16.42 -15.77
CA TRP A 219 7.02 -17.17 -14.64
C TRP A 219 5.80 -18.01 -15.05
N LEU A 220 4.90 -17.43 -15.84
CA LEU A 220 3.71 -18.14 -16.37
C LEU A 220 4.11 -19.34 -17.24
N GLN A 221 5.15 -19.23 -18.06
CA GLN A 221 5.66 -20.38 -18.83
C GLN A 221 6.11 -21.51 -17.90
N GLY A 222 6.79 -21.20 -16.80
CA GLY A 222 7.21 -22.18 -15.79
C GLY A 222 6.05 -22.76 -14.98
N MET A 223 4.91 -22.06 -14.94
CA MET A 223 3.71 -22.47 -14.22
C MET A 223 2.66 -23.14 -15.10
N ARG A 224 2.92 -23.36 -16.38
CA ARG A 224 2.01 -24.12 -17.24
C ARG A 224 1.89 -25.55 -16.74
N PRO A 225 0.68 -26.14 -16.76
CA PRO A 225 0.48 -27.54 -16.44
C PRO A 225 1.32 -28.41 -17.37
N GLU A 226 1.96 -29.44 -16.82
CA GLU A 226 2.61 -30.46 -17.64
C GLU A 226 1.55 -31.13 -18.51
N MET A 227 1.73 -31.10 -19.82
CA MET A 227 0.89 -31.92 -20.72
C MET A 227 1.17 -33.37 -20.37
N THR A 228 0.20 -34.00 -19.73
CA THR A 228 0.26 -35.45 -19.48
C THR A 228 0.35 -36.11 -20.84
N THR A 229 1.57 -36.48 -21.25
CA THR A 229 1.76 -37.37 -22.39
C THR A 229 1.15 -38.71 -21.97
N GLU A 230 -0.11 -38.96 -22.36
CA GLU A 230 -0.68 -40.29 -22.26
C GLU A 230 0.29 -41.24 -22.94
N ARG A 231 1.04 -41.98 -22.14
CA ARG A 231 1.75 -43.16 -22.63
C ARG A 231 0.69 -44.08 -23.16
N ARG A 232 0.48 -44.09 -24.49
CA ARG A 232 -0.18 -45.18 -25.17
C ARG A 232 0.61 -46.44 -24.87
N ASN A 233 0.06 -47.29 -24.02
CA ASN A 233 0.38 -48.67 -23.92
C ASN A 233 -0.38 -49.44 -25.01
#